data_f8cc710c0e2f1e3bca0cf35552629d49
#
_entry.id   f8cc710c0e2f1e3bca0cf35552629d49
#
_cell.length_a   1.000
_cell.length_b   1.000
_cell.length_c   1.000
_cell.angle_alpha   90.00
_cell.angle_beta   90.00
_cell.angle_gamma   90.00
#
_symmetry.space_group_name_H-M   'P 1'
#
loop_
_entity.id
_entity.type
_entity.pdbx_description
1 polymer ?
#
loop_
_entity_poly.entity_id
_entity_poly.type
_entity_poly.pdbx_seq_one_letter_code
_entity_poly.pdbx_strand_id
1 'polypeptide(L)'
;AILIICGASTAGLFTAAGKLPAVINMISMIAQQSLQIFAAKEIKSENKNKSFSTVFSAYSILMLLMGSFVIAITELLSKVLLKGGFYEASKYVPLLLAVALISNYSAYFAMFYNAIKDTKMILITTIIGALVNIVFAVALVIPFGAWGVIASSVIAYLAMMIMRYINTRHIVRTNLDIQYHIVAVAIIVIQVIVL
;
A
#
# COMPACT_ATOMS: atom_id res chain seq x y z
N ALA A 1 -19.58 2.12 4.52
CA ALA A 1 -19.51 3.52 4.95
C ALA A 1 -19.73 4.49 3.78
N ILE A 2 -18.92 4.44 2.69
CA ILE A 2 -19.04 5.36 1.53
C ILE A 2 -20.45 5.33 0.93
N LEU A 3 -21.01 4.14 0.68
CA LEU A 3 -22.34 3.99 0.09
C LEU A 3 -23.43 4.66 0.91
N ILE A 4 -23.37 4.54 2.24
CA ILE A 4 -24.40 5.04 3.17
C ILE A 4 -24.27 6.55 3.34
N ILE A 5 -23.07 7.10 3.39
CA ILE A 5 -22.82 8.50 3.76
C ILE A 5 -22.65 9.38 2.52
N CYS A 6 -21.94 8.91 1.50
CA CYS A 6 -21.62 9.70 0.30
C CYS A 6 -22.51 9.35 -0.90
N GLY A 7 -23.40 8.36 -0.78
CA GLY A 7 -24.32 7.94 -1.84
C GLY A 7 -23.73 6.98 -2.86
N ALA A 8 -24.60 6.37 -3.68
CA ALA A 8 -24.25 5.33 -4.65
C ALA A 8 -23.33 5.84 -5.78
N SER A 9 -23.52 7.09 -6.21
CA SER A 9 -22.70 7.72 -7.25
C SER A 9 -21.23 7.82 -6.83
N THR A 10 -20.97 8.34 -5.64
CA THR A 10 -19.61 8.47 -5.10
C THR A 10 -18.97 7.11 -4.85
N ALA A 11 -19.75 6.12 -4.39
CA ALA A 11 -19.27 4.76 -4.22
C ALA A 11 -18.88 4.12 -5.56
N GLY A 12 -19.63 4.40 -6.63
CA GLY A 12 -19.32 3.97 -8.00
C GLY A 12 -18.00 4.58 -8.51
N LEU A 13 -17.82 5.89 -8.33
CA LEU A 13 -16.59 6.60 -8.70
C LEU A 13 -15.37 6.04 -7.95
N PHE A 14 -15.53 5.80 -6.65
CA PHE A 14 -14.47 5.22 -5.82
C PHE A 14 -14.07 3.80 -6.28
N THR A 15 -15.05 2.97 -6.61
CA THR A 15 -14.82 1.61 -7.13
C THR A 15 -14.12 1.65 -8.49
N ALA A 16 -14.51 2.57 -9.35
CA ALA A 16 -13.89 2.78 -10.66
C ALA A 16 -12.44 3.24 -10.53
N ALA A 17 -12.15 4.22 -9.64
CA ALA A 17 -10.81 4.70 -9.35
C ALA A 17 -9.89 3.58 -8.82
N GLY A 18 -10.44 2.64 -8.05
CA GLY A 18 -9.68 1.51 -7.48
C GLY A 18 -9.15 0.51 -8.51
N LYS A 19 -9.64 0.54 -9.76
CA LYS A 19 -9.15 -0.37 -10.83
C LYS A 19 -7.69 -0.12 -11.19
N LEU A 20 -7.22 1.12 -11.14
CA LEU A 20 -5.84 1.48 -11.49
C LEU A 20 -4.84 0.97 -10.42
N PRO A 21 -5.04 1.22 -9.11
CA PRO A 21 -4.22 0.61 -8.07
C PRO A 21 -4.27 -0.92 -8.04
N ALA A 22 -5.36 -1.53 -8.51
CA ALA A 22 -5.47 -2.99 -8.55
C ALA A 22 -4.40 -3.65 -9.43
N VAL A 23 -3.92 -2.98 -10.48
CA VAL A 23 -2.82 -3.49 -11.32
C VAL A 23 -1.55 -3.65 -10.50
N ILE A 24 -1.21 -2.64 -9.67
CA ILE A 24 -0.04 -2.72 -8.77
C ILE A 24 -0.20 -3.87 -7.78
N ASN A 25 -1.40 -4.03 -7.22
CA ASN A 25 -1.67 -5.11 -6.27
C ASN A 25 -1.51 -6.50 -6.90
N MET A 26 -1.92 -6.70 -8.16
CA MET A 26 -1.73 -7.98 -8.87
C MET A 26 -0.25 -8.32 -9.03
N ILE A 27 0.56 -7.37 -9.48
CA ILE A 27 2.00 -7.60 -9.67
C ILE A 27 2.69 -7.81 -8.33
N SER A 28 2.32 -7.00 -7.32
CA SER A 28 2.83 -7.15 -5.96
C SER A 28 2.50 -8.54 -5.38
N MET A 29 1.30 -9.07 -5.64
CA MET A 29 0.89 -10.39 -5.18
C MET A 29 1.80 -11.50 -5.75
N ILE A 30 2.14 -11.43 -7.04
CA ILE A 30 3.07 -12.38 -7.67
C ILE A 30 4.46 -12.28 -7.02
N ALA A 31 4.98 -11.05 -6.86
CA ALA A 31 6.25 -10.84 -6.19
C ALA A 31 6.24 -11.36 -4.74
N GLN A 32 5.17 -11.11 -3.99
CA GLN A 32 5.03 -11.56 -2.60
C GLN A 32 4.99 -13.10 -2.47
N GLN A 33 4.40 -13.83 -3.42
CA GLN A 33 4.44 -15.31 -3.42
C GLN A 33 5.88 -15.81 -3.52
N SER A 34 6.67 -15.24 -4.43
CA SER A 34 8.10 -15.58 -4.57
C SER A 34 8.89 -15.20 -3.31
N LEU A 35 8.61 -14.04 -2.74
CA LEU A 35 9.25 -13.56 -1.52
C LEU A 35 8.93 -14.41 -0.29
N GLN A 36 7.72 -14.97 -0.19
CA GLN A 36 7.37 -15.89 0.90
C GLN A 36 8.19 -17.18 0.84
N ILE A 37 8.40 -17.74 -0.37
CA ILE A 37 9.24 -18.93 -0.55
C ILE A 37 10.70 -18.60 -0.19
N PHE A 38 11.21 -17.47 -0.64
CA PHE A 38 12.54 -16.97 -0.30
C PHE A 38 12.70 -16.81 1.21
N ALA A 39 11.74 -16.13 1.87
CA ALA A 39 11.78 -15.89 3.30
C ALA A 39 11.80 -17.19 4.12
N ALA A 40 11.00 -18.19 3.75
CA ALA A 40 10.96 -19.47 4.42
C ALA A 40 12.31 -20.21 4.38
N LYS A 41 13.09 -20.03 3.31
CA LYS A 41 14.43 -20.62 3.16
C LYS A 41 15.50 -19.82 3.89
N GLU A 42 15.49 -18.50 3.70
CA GLU A 42 16.57 -17.59 4.10
C GLU A 42 16.50 -17.19 5.59
N ILE A 43 15.34 -17.35 6.25
CA ILE A 43 15.15 -16.88 7.64
C ILE A 43 16.12 -17.52 8.64
N LYS A 44 16.65 -18.69 8.31
CA LYS A 44 17.64 -19.44 9.13
C LYS A 44 19.08 -19.17 8.74
N SER A 45 19.33 -18.41 7.65
CA SER A 45 20.68 -18.11 7.17
C SER A 45 21.41 -17.14 8.10
N GLU A 46 22.72 -17.30 8.23
CA GLU A 46 23.59 -16.36 8.97
C GLU A 46 23.61 -14.98 8.31
N ASN A 47 23.50 -14.93 6.97
CA ASN A 47 23.51 -13.70 6.18
C ASN A 47 22.10 -13.11 5.97
N LYS A 48 21.08 -13.59 6.68
CA LYS A 48 19.68 -13.18 6.47
C LYS A 48 19.47 -11.67 6.41
N ASN A 49 20.10 -10.90 7.30
CA ASN A 49 19.91 -9.45 7.34
C ASN A 49 20.36 -8.76 6.04
N LYS A 50 21.48 -9.19 5.46
CA LYS A 50 21.98 -8.67 4.18
C LYS A 50 21.07 -9.09 3.03
N SER A 51 20.72 -10.37 2.97
CA SER A 51 19.84 -10.92 1.93
C SER A 51 18.47 -10.22 1.92
N PHE A 52 17.85 -10.09 3.08
CA PHE A 52 16.56 -9.40 3.19
C PHE A 52 16.64 -7.90 2.92
N SER A 53 17.73 -7.22 3.28
CA SER A 53 17.93 -5.80 2.93
C SER A 53 18.06 -5.61 1.41
N THR A 54 18.81 -6.47 0.73
CA THR A 54 18.95 -6.43 -0.74
C THR A 54 17.60 -6.68 -1.42
N VAL A 55 16.86 -7.69 -0.97
CA VAL A 55 15.54 -8.03 -1.51
C VAL A 55 14.53 -6.93 -1.23
N PHE A 56 14.58 -6.29 -0.05
CA PHE A 56 13.74 -5.14 0.27
C PHE A 56 14.00 -3.97 -0.66
N SER A 57 15.27 -3.65 -0.94
CA SER A 57 15.65 -2.59 -1.87
C SER A 57 15.12 -2.89 -3.28
N ALA A 58 15.31 -4.11 -3.79
CA ALA A 58 14.81 -4.52 -5.09
C ALA A 58 13.26 -4.45 -5.17
N TYR A 59 12.57 -4.93 -4.15
CA TYR A 59 11.10 -4.86 -4.05
C TYR A 59 10.63 -3.41 -4.00
N SER A 60 11.31 -2.55 -3.25
CA SER A 60 10.99 -1.12 -3.15
C SER A 60 11.16 -0.40 -4.48
N ILE A 61 12.27 -0.66 -5.18
CA ILE A 61 12.50 -0.11 -6.54
C ILE A 61 11.36 -0.52 -7.47
N LEU A 62 11.01 -1.80 -7.48
CA LEU A 62 9.92 -2.31 -8.31
C LEU A 62 8.59 -1.60 -8.01
N MET A 63 8.22 -1.50 -6.72
CA MET A 63 6.95 -0.88 -6.29
C MET A 63 6.91 0.62 -6.63
N LEU A 64 8.01 1.33 -6.42
CA LEU A 64 8.10 2.76 -6.70
C LEU A 64 8.08 3.05 -8.21
N LEU A 65 8.81 2.27 -9.02
CA LEU A 65 8.77 2.40 -10.47
C LEU A 65 7.36 2.13 -11.01
N MET A 66 6.70 1.10 -10.52
CA MET A 66 5.34 0.79 -10.92
C MET A 66 4.35 1.87 -10.49
N GLY A 67 4.47 2.36 -9.26
CA GLY A 67 3.65 3.47 -8.76
C GLY A 67 3.83 4.72 -9.63
N SER A 68 5.06 5.11 -9.89
CA SER A 68 5.42 6.24 -10.75
C SER A 68 4.88 6.06 -12.18
N PHE A 69 5.05 4.88 -12.75
CA PHE A 69 4.55 4.55 -14.08
C PHE A 69 3.01 4.66 -14.17
N VAL A 70 2.29 4.08 -13.20
CA VAL A 70 0.81 4.14 -13.17
C VAL A 70 0.35 5.59 -12.99
N ILE A 71 1.02 6.42 -12.16
CA ILE A 71 0.70 7.84 -12.03
C ILE A 71 0.89 8.54 -13.37
N ALA A 72 2.03 8.34 -14.04
CA ALA A 72 2.35 9.00 -15.31
C ALA A 72 1.32 8.69 -16.42
N ILE A 73 0.76 7.48 -16.44
CA ILE A 73 -0.25 7.07 -17.43
C ILE A 73 -1.69 7.20 -16.92
N THR A 74 -1.89 7.73 -15.70
CA THR A 74 -3.23 7.81 -15.08
C THR A 74 -4.21 8.59 -15.96
N GLU A 75 -3.79 9.70 -16.55
CA GLU A 75 -4.66 10.49 -17.43
C GLU A 75 -5.09 9.70 -18.66
N LEU A 76 -4.16 9.00 -19.32
CA LEU A 76 -4.46 8.15 -20.47
C LEU A 76 -5.39 6.99 -20.10
N LEU A 77 -5.06 6.30 -19.00
CA LEU A 77 -5.87 5.18 -18.50
C LEU A 77 -7.26 5.64 -18.06
N SER A 78 -7.36 6.83 -17.44
CA SER A 78 -8.64 7.39 -17.03
C SER A 78 -9.54 7.70 -18.23
N LYS A 79 -8.99 8.23 -19.31
CA LYS A 79 -9.73 8.47 -20.56
C LYS A 79 -10.23 7.18 -21.21
N VAL A 80 -9.48 6.10 -21.10
CA VAL A 80 -9.83 4.80 -21.71
C VAL A 80 -10.77 3.97 -20.81
N LEU A 81 -10.44 3.88 -19.51
CA LEU A 81 -11.11 2.99 -18.56
C LEU A 81 -12.27 3.65 -17.83
N LEU A 82 -12.24 4.99 -17.67
CA LEU A 82 -13.19 5.76 -16.89
C LEU A 82 -14.00 6.71 -17.81
N LYS A 83 -14.61 6.15 -18.88
CA LYS A 83 -15.40 6.94 -19.85
C LYS A 83 -16.67 7.51 -19.22
N GLY A 84 -17.12 8.66 -19.75
CA GLY A 84 -18.35 9.34 -19.32
C GLY A 84 -18.24 9.93 -17.92
N GLY A 85 -19.27 9.80 -17.11
CA GLY A 85 -19.32 10.36 -15.74
C GLY A 85 -18.29 9.82 -14.75
N PHE A 86 -17.57 8.75 -15.11
CA PHE A 86 -16.53 8.17 -14.26
C PHE A 86 -15.17 8.85 -14.38
N TYR A 87 -14.98 9.79 -15.32
CA TYR A 87 -13.71 10.53 -15.43
C TYR A 87 -13.36 11.30 -14.15
N GLU A 88 -14.36 11.81 -13.44
CA GLU A 88 -14.16 12.46 -12.15
C GLU A 88 -13.53 11.54 -11.08
N ALA A 89 -13.57 10.23 -11.28
CA ALA A 89 -12.92 9.27 -10.40
C ALA A 89 -11.38 9.37 -10.43
N SER A 90 -10.81 9.94 -11.52
CA SER A 90 -9.36 10.09 -11.70
C SER A 90 -8.71 10.87 -10.55
N LYS A 91 -9.41 11.83 -9.96
CA LYS A 91 -8.92 12.61 -8.81
C LYS A 91 -8.60 11.78 -7.58
N TYR A 92 -9.25 10.63 -7.40
CA TYR A 92 -8.99 9.74 -6.26
C TYR A 92 -7.81 8.77 -6.50
N VAL A 93 -7.40 8.58 -7.75
CA VAL A 93 -6.39 7.59 -8.14
C VAL A 93 -5.06 7.79 -7.43
N PRO A 94 -4.46 9.01 -7.38
CA PRO A 94 -3.15 9.19 -6.75
C PRO A 94 -3.11 8.77 -5.29
N LEU A 95 -4.15 9.13 -4.52
CA LEU A 95 -4.20 8.78 -3.10
C LEU A 95 -4.50 7.28 -2.89
N LEU A 96 -5.30 6.68 -3.77
CA LEU A 96 -5.53 5.22 -3.76
C LEU A 96 -4.27 4.44 -4.15
N LEU A 97 -3.42 4.98 -5.02
CA LEU A 97 -2.11 4.42 -5.32
C LEU A 97 -1.19 4.47 -4.10
N ALA A 98 -1.19 5.57 -3.35
CA ALA A 98 -0.46 5.66 -2.09
C ALA A 98 -0.93 4.59 -1.09
N VAL A 99 -2.26 4.39 -0.95
CA VAL A 99 -2.82 3.29 -0.13
C VAL A 99 -2.29 1.94 -0.60
N ALA A 100 -2.31 1.67 -1.91
CA ALA A 100 -1.82 0.40 -2.46
C ALA A 100 -0.33 0.19 -2.17
N LEU A 101 0.52 1.20 -2.37
CA LEU A 101 1.95 1.10 -2.09
C LEU A 101 2.22 0.82 -0.61
N ILE A 102 1.61 1.57 0.31
CA ILE A 102 1.79 1.39 1.74
C ILE A 102 1.29 0.02 2.20
N SER A 103 0.15 -0.45 1.68
CA SER A 103 -0.38 -1.77 1.99
C SER A 103 0.56 -2.88 1.53
N ASN A 104 1.18 -2.73 0.36
CA ASN A 104 2.15 -3.68 -0.18
C ASN A 104 3.46 -3.70 0.64
N TYR A 105 3.94 -2.56 1.13
CA TYR A 105 5.06 -2.53 2.10
C TYR A 105 4.69 -3.21 3.43
N SER A 106 3.49 -2.97 3.92
CA SER A 106 2.99 -3.67 5.12
C SER A 106 2.94 -5.19 4.91
N ALA A 107 2.54 -5.65 3.72
CA ALA A 107 2.52 -7.06 3.37
C ALA A 107 3.93 -7.66 3.25
N TYR A 108 4.93 -6.89 2.79
CA TYR A 108 6.32 -7.31 2.81
C TYR A 108 6.78 -7.66 4.22
N PHE A 109 6.50 -6.82 5.21
CA PHE A 109 6.86 -7.14 6.60
C PHE A 109 6.05 -8.31 7.18
N ALA A 110 4.83 -8.54 6.71
CA ALA A 110 4.03 -9.70 7.13
C ALA A 110 4.64 -11.05 6.71
N MET A 111 5.45 -11.09 5.66
CA MET A 111 6.08 -12.35 5.21
C MET A 111 7.03 -12.93 6.27
N PHE A 112 7.64 -12.09 7.14
CA PHE A 112 8.51 -12.58 8.21
C PHE A 112 7.74 -13.41 9.24
N TYR A 113 6.51 -13.01 9.56
CA TYR A 113 5.65 -13.80 10.45
C TYR A 113 5.29 -15.15 9.82
N ASN A 114 5.00 -15.17 8.51
CA ASN A 114 4.75 -16.42 7.79
C ASN A 114 6.00 -17.32 7.79
N ALA A 115 7.19 -16.74 7.60
CA ALA A 115 8.45 -17.48 7.58
C ALA A 115 8.77 -18.16 8.93
N ILE A 116 8.42 -17.52 10.06
CA ILE A 116 8.57 -18.10 11.41
C ILE A 116 7.31 -18.82 11.90
N LYS A 117 6.26 -18.91 11.05
CA LYS A 117 4.97 -19.54 11.36
C LYS A 117 4.19 -18.87 12.51
N ASP A 118 4.42 -17.58 12.75
CA ASP A 118 3.70 -16.79 13.75
C ASP A 118 2.47 -16.09 13.13
N THR A 119 1.47 -16.88 12.79
CA THR A 119 0.21 -16.38 12.23
C THR A 119 -0.60 -15.51 13.22
N LYS A 120 -0.35 -15.68 14.53
CA LYS A 120 -0.98 -14.88 15.57
C LYS A 120 -0.65 -13.39 15.44
N MET A 121 0.62 -13.06 15.15
CA MET A 121 1.04 -11.66 14.97
C MET A 121 0.46 -11.04 13.69
N ILE A 122 0.25 -11.83 12.63
CA ILE A 122 -0.47 -11.36 11.43
C ILE A 122 -1.89 -10.97 11.81
N LEU A 123 -2.61 -11.83 12.54
CA LEU A 123 -3.97 -11.57 12.97
C LEU A 123 -4.06 -10.31 13.85
N ILE A 124 -3.21 -10.20 14.86
CA ILE A 124 -3.20 -9.04 15.78
C ILE A 124 -2.96 -7.75 15.01
N THR A 125 -1.91 -7.70 14.17
CA THR A 125 -1.57 -6.48 13.42
C THR A 125 -2.67 -6.09 12.44
N THR A 126 -3.35 -7.07 11.85
CA THR A 126 -4.46 -6.83 10.92
C THR A 126 -5.71 -6.32 11.66
N ILE A 127 -6.04 -6.89 12.83
CA ILE A 127 -7.17 -6.41 13.65
C ILE A 127 -6.92 -4.97 14.10
N ILE A 128 -5.72 -4.65 14.58
CA ILE A 128 -5.39 -3.27 14.98
C ILE A 128 -5.50 -2.32 13.78
N GLY A 129 -4.97 -2.70 12.61
CA GLY A 129 -5.13 -1.91 11.39
C GLY A 129 -6.60 -1.68 11.01
N ALA A 130 -7.43 -2.71 11.13
CA ALA A 130 -8.86 -2.60 10.87
C ALA A 130 -9.57 -1.67 11.86
N LEU A 131 -9.26 -1.75 13.15
CA LEU A 131 -9.79 -0.87 14.17
C LEU A 131 -9.39 0.59 13.94
N VAL A 132 -8.11 0.84 13.65
CA VAL A 132 -7.62 2.18 13.28
C VAL A 132 -8.38 2.70 12.05
N ASN A 133 -8.54 1.87 11.01
CA ASN A 133 -9.30 2.27 9.82
C ASN A 133 -10.74 2.66 10.16
N ILE A 134 -11.45 1.87 10.95
CA ILE A 134 -12.84 2.13 11.34
C ILE A 134 -12.94 3.45 12.11
N VAL A 135 -12.10 3.65 13.13
CA VAL A 135 -12.11 4.87 13.95
C VAL A 135 -11.88 6.12 13.10
N PHE A 136 -10.82 6.12 12.28
CA PHE A 136 -10.51 7.26 11.43
C PHE A 136 -11.50 7.41 10.26
N ALA A 137 -12.07 6.33 9.72
CA ALA A 137 -13.08 6.42 8.68
C ALA A 137 -14.35 7.12 9.20
N VAL A 138 -14.81 6.77 10.40
CA VAL A 138 -15.97 7.44 11.02
C VAL A 138 -15.67 8.91 11.31
N ALA A 139 -14.49 9.22 11.84
CA ALA A 139 -14.10 10.59 12.17
C ALA A 139 -13.92 11.47 10.93
N LEU A 140 -13.34 10.94 9.84
CA LEU A 140 -12.96 11.73 8.68
C LEU A 140 -14.00 11.72 7.56
N VAL A 141 -14.92 10.74 7.51
CA VAL A 141 -15.93 10.70 6.45
C VAL A 141 -16.92 11.86 6.55
N ILE A 142 -17.23 12.31 7.78
CA ILE A 142 -18.19 13.41 8.01
C ILE A 142 -17.65 14.72 7.42
N PRO A 143 -16.42 15.21 7.75
CA PRO A 143 -15.90 16.47 7.20
C PRO A 143 -15.37 16.37 5.77
N PHE A 144 -14.86 15.21 5.33
CA PHE A 144 -14.11 15.07 4.08
C PHE A 144 -14.74 14.09 3.07
N GLY A 145 -15.88 13.47 3.39
CA GLY A 145 -16.56 12.54 2.49
C GLY A 145 -15.65 11.38 2.05
N ALA A 146 -15.60 11.11 0.73
CA ALA A 146 -14.79 10.05 0.16
C ALA A 146 -13.28 10.21 0.42
N TRP A 147 -12.76 11.43 0.43
CA TRP A 147 -11.37 11.72 0.77
C TRP A 147 -11.01 11.28 2.19
N GLY A 148 -11.94 11.48 3.13
CA GLY A 148 -11.77 11.03 4.51
C GLY A 148 -11.61 9.52 4.63
N VAL A 149 -12.33 8.75 3.82
CA VAL A 149 -12.22 7.28 3.79
C VAL A 149 -10.88 6.83 3.21
N ILE A 150 -10.37 7.51 2.17
CA ILE A 150 -9.05 7.18 1.63
C ILE A 150 -7.96 7.53 2.66
N ALA A 151 -8.06 8.71 3.27
CA ALA A 151 -7.13 9.16 4.31
C ALA A 151 -7.09 8.19 5.51
N SER A 152 -8.25 7.69 5.96
CA SER A 152 -8.31 6.67 7.01
C SER A 152 -7.58 5.37 6.62
N SER A 153 -7.67 4.97 5.37
CA SER A 153 -6.95 3.81 4.85
C SER A 153 -5.44 4.02 4.83
N VAL A 154 -4.98 5.21 4.43
CA VAL A 154 -3.56 5.58 4.51
C VAL A 154 -3.05 5.49 5.95
N ILE A 155 -3.77 6.09 6.91
CA ILE A 155 -3.40 6.07 8.33
C ILE A 155 -3.35 4.64 8.86
N ALA A 156 -4.35 3.81 8.54
CA ALA A 156 -4.43 2.43 9.01
C ALA A 156 -3.28 1.57 8.47
N TYR A 157 -3.00 1.65 7.16
CA TYR A 157 -1.90 0.88 6.57
C TYR A 157 -0.52 1.39 7.02
N LEU A 158 -0.35 2.70 7.25
CA LEU A 158 0.87 3.24 7.86
C LEU A 158 1.06 2.71 9.28
N ALA A 159 0.03 2.76 10.11
CA ALA A 159 0.09 2.23 11.46
C ALA A 159 0.44 0.73 11.46
N MET A 160 -0.21 -0.04 10.60
CA MET A 160 0.06 -1.48 10.44
C MET A 160 1.48 -1.75 9.93
N MET A 161 1.97 -0.98 8.96
CA MET A 161 3.33 -1.08 8.42
C MET A 161 4.38 -0.78 9.49
N ILE A 162 4.21 0.32 10.22
CA ILE A 162 5.13 0.73 11.29
C ILE A 162 5.17 -0.33 12.40
N MET A 163 4.01 -0.82 12.83
CA MET A 163 3.92 -1.86 13.85
C MET A 163 4.60 -3.16 13.40
N ARG A 164 4.35 -3.61 12.17
CA ARG A 164 5.01 -4.78 11.60
C ARG A 164 6.52 -4.60 11.47
N TYR A 165 6.96 -3.43 11.00
CA TYR A 165 8.39 -3.11 10.92
C TYR A 165 9.08 -3.17 12.28
N ILE A 166 8.50 -2.52 13.30
CA ILE A 166 9.07 -2.54 14.66
C ILE A 166 9.11 -3.96 15.21
N ASN A 167 8.03 -4.71 15.09
CA ASN A 167 7.93 -6.06 15.61
C ASN A 167 8.81 -7.08 14.88
N THR A 168 9.10 -6.86 13.60
CA THR A 168 9.95 -7.80 12.84
C THR A 168 11.44 -7.52 12.96
N ARG A 169 11.86 -6.39 13.54
CA ARG A 169 13.29 -6.04 13.73
C ARG A 169 14.06 -7.04 14.58
N HIS A 170 13.41 -7.77 15.49
CA HIS A 170 14.05 -8.82 16.27
C HIS A 170 14.26 -10.11 15.47
N ILE A 171 13.52 -10.32 14.38
CA ILE A 171 13.63 -11.47 13.47
C ILE A 171 14.70 -11.19 12.41
N VAL A 172 14.59 -10.05 11.75
CA VAL A 172 15.49 -9.58 10.68
C VAL A 172 15.69 -8.08 10.79
N ARG A 173 16.93 -7.64 10.81
CA ARG A 173 17.30 -6.22 10.75
C ARG A 173 17.45 -5.82 9.28
N THR A 174 16.35 -5.40 8.66
CA THR A 174 16.39 -4.82 7.33
C THR A 174 16.92 -3.39 7.42
N ASN A 175 17.99 -3.08 6.70
CA ASN A 175 18.43 -1.70 6.52
C ASN A 175 17.46 -1.00 5.56
N LEU A 176 16.69 -0.07 6.12
CA LEU A 176 15.91 0.85 5.30
C LEU A 176 16.86 1.98 4.88
N ASP A 177 17.15 2.07 3.60
CA ASP A 177 17.81 3.26 3.07
C ASP A 177 16.76 4.40 3.04
N ILE A 178 16.67 5.10 4.20
CA ILE A 178 15.67 6.15 4.41
C ILE A 178 15.82 7.27 3.38
N GLN A 179 17.05 7.61 3.00
CA GLN A 179 17.29 8.68 2.02
C GLN A 179 16.69 8.31 0.66
N TYR A 180 16.91 7.08 0.21
CA TYR A 180 16.33 6.57 -1.03
C TYR A 180 14.79 6.64 -1.02
N HIS A 181 14.17 6.21 0.08
CA HIS A 181 12.70 6.21 0.20
C HIS A 181 12.13 7.62 0.27
N ILE A 182 12.81 8.57 0.93
CA ILE A 182 12.40 9.98 0.95
C ILE A 182 12.43 10.57 -0.46
N VAL A 183 13.51 10.37 -1.21
CA VAL A 183 13.63 10.87 -2.58
C VAL A 183 12.55 10.27 -3.48
N ALA A 184 12.31 8.96 -3.37
CA ALA A 184 11.31 8.29 -4.20
C ALA A 184 9.88 8.74 -3.87
N VAL A 185 9.56 8.93 -2.60
CA VAL A 185 8.26 9.49 -2.17
C VAL A 185 8.11 10.94 -2.64
N ALA A 186 9.18 11.74 -2.56
CA ALA A 186 9.17 13.12 -3.07
C ALA A 186 8.88 13.17 -4.58
N ILE A 187 9.48 12.28 -5.37
CA ILE A 187 9.19 12.17 -6.80
C ILE A 187 7.71 11.86 -7.05
N ILE A 188 7.16 10.88 -6.32
CA ILE A 188 5.74 10.51 -6.43
C ILE A 188 4.84 11.68 -6.06
N VAL A 189 5.14 12.41 -4.97
CA VAL A 189 4.38 13.58 -4.56
C VAL A 189 4.42 14.69 -5.62
N ILE A 190 5.59 14.95 -6.19
CA ILE A 190 5.74 15.93 -7.30
C ILE A 190 4.89 15.50 -8.51
N GLN A 191 4.93 14.23 -8.90
CA GLN A 191 4.11 13.71 -10.00
C GLN A 191 2.60 13.89 -9.74
N VAL A 192 2.16 13.69 -8.50
CA VAL A 192 0.75 13.88 -8.11
C VAL A 192 0.33 15.36 -8.14
N ILE A 193 1.26 16.28 -7.85
CA ILE A 193 0.98 17.73 -7.87
C ILE A 193 0.93 18.27 -9.30
N VAL A 194 1.72 17.69 -10.21
CA VAL A 194 1.81 18.13 -11.62
C VAL A 194 0.65 17.58 -12.46
N LEU A 195 0.00 16.51 -12.04
CA LEU A 195 -1.18 15.90 -12.68
C LEU A 195 -2.47 16.65 -12.30
#